data_c9f610209262645b242ed6cf2ec8087e
#
_entry.id   c9f610209262645b242ed6cf2ec8087e
#
_cell.length_a   1.000
_cell.length_b   1.000
_cell.length_c   1.000
_cell.angle_alpha   90.00
_cell.angle_beta   90.00
_cell.angle_gamma   90.00
#
_symmetry.space_group_name_H-M   'P 1'
#
loop_
_entity.id
_entity.type
_entity.pdbx_description
1 polymer ?
#
loop_
_entity_poly.entity_id
_entity_poly.type
_entity_poly.pdbx_seq_one_letter_code
_entity_poly.pdbx_strand_id
1 'polypeptide(L)'
;MERTVEVNGIHLWCETFGDPADPAILLVMGLGARASVWPDELCRLLQESGRYVIRYDNRDTGQSGRVDFDAQPYTTIDLAQDAVGLLDGLGIGTADVVGASMGGMIAQEMALQHADRLRTLTLIMSSAEPIDPETSNFRGTPRDPQLAAWDAEQISNPPTTREEHIQAQLKLARLLSGRLAPFDEAATRAIIERQIESAASAGHAAKNHILAIFASRDRSGLVGSITVPTLVMHGTDDVMAPIAHGKALAAAIPGSEFIPIEGMGHSFPPPAVPVMADAILRHTER
;
A
#
# COMPACT_ATOMS: atom_id res chain seq x y z
N MET A 1 15.15 9.95 9.06
CA MET A 1 16.36 9.16 9.41
C MET A 1 16.16 7.75 8.89
N GLU A 2 17.19 7.18 8.20
CA GLU A 2 17.11 5.79 7.71
C GLU A 2 17.63 4.79 8.74
N ARG A 3 17.00 3.62 8.80
CA ARG A 3 17.35 2.52 9.70
C ARG A 3 17.11 1.17 9.02
N THR A 4 17.79 0.15 9.51
CA THR A 4 17.52 -1.25 9.19
C THR A 4 17.24 -2.00 10.49
N VAL A 5 16.16 -2.77 10.54
CA VAL A 5 15.70 -3.50 11.72
C VAL A 5 15.60 -4.98 11.37
N GLU A 6 16.17 -5.84 12.20
CA GLU A 6 16.01 -7.29 12.06
C GLU A 6 14.63 -7.71 12.58
N VAL A 7 13.85 -8.36 11.72
CA VAL A 7 12.45 -8.75 11.98
C VAL A 7 12.20 -10.13 11.39
N ASN A 8 11.74 -11.08 12.18
CA ASN A 8 11.30 -12.41 11.70
C ASN A 8 12.31 -13.12 10.77
N GLY A 9 13.61 -12.95 11.04
CA GLY A 9 14.69 -13.56 10.25
C GLY A 9 15.04 -12.85 8.95
N ILE A 10 14.50 -11.66 8.72
CA ILE A 10 14.86 -10.75 7.63
C ILE A 10 15.19 -9.37 8.17
N HIS A 11 15.85 -8.54 7.38
CA HIS A 11 16.01 -7.12 7.69
C HIS A 11 14.97 -6.28 6.96
N LEU A 12 14.37 -5.32 7.64
CA LEU A 12 13.49 -4.33 7.05
C LEU A 12 14.14 -2.94 7.09
N TRP A 13 14.21 -2.30 5.94
CA TRP A 13 14.61 -0.91 5.85
C TRP A 13 13.41 0.00 6.12
N CYS A 14 13.65 1.05 6.91
CA CYS A 14 12.65 2.07 7.16
C CYS A 14 13.27 3.47 7.19
N GLU A 15 12.45 4.46 6.91
CA GLU A 15 12.77 5.87 7.06
C GLU A 15 11.78 6.52 8.02
N THR A 16 12.30 7.35 8.93
CA THR A 16 11.53 8.00 9.98
C THR A 16 11.65 9.51 9.93
N PHE A 17 10.55 10.20 10.24
CA PHE A 17 10.41 11.66 10.26
C PHE A 17 9.80 12.08 11.60
N GLY A 18 10.27 13.20 12.16
CA GLY A 18 9.76 13.73 13.43
C GLY A 18 10.52 13.22 14.66
N ASP A 19 9.96 13.52 15.82
CA ASP A 19 10.52 13.12 17.12
C ASP A 19 10.02 11.73 17.51
N PRO A 20 10.88 10.78 17.87
CA PRO A 20 10.46 9.45 18.37
C PRO A 20 9.55 9.49 19.63
N ALA A 21 9.50 10.62 20.34
CA ALA A 21 8.59 10.80 21.48
C ALA A 21 7.14 11.14 21.05
N ASP A 22 6.95 11.58 19.80
CA ASP A 22 5.63 11.88 19.27
C ASP A 22 4.82 10.60 18.97
N PRO A 23 3.48 10.70 18.90
CA PRO A 23 2.64 9.58 18.51
C PRO A 23 3.01 9.03 17.11
N ALA A 24 3.26 7.72 17.04
CA ALA A 24 3.75 7.08 15.81
C ALA A 24 2.65 6.87 14.77
N ILE A 25 2.97 7.13 13.50
CA ILE A 25 2.19 6.73 12.31
C ILE A 25 3.04 5.76 11.48
N LEU A 26 2.53 4.55 11.24
CA LEU A 26 3.15 3.55 10.37
C LEU A 26 2.48 3.56 9.01
N LEU A 27 3.24 3.84 7.95
CA LEU A 27 2.81 3.86 6.56
C LEU A 27 3.17 2.54 5.87
N VAL A 28 2.17 1.73 5.53
CA VAL A 28 2.31 0.40 4.91
C VAL A 28 1.99 0.49 3.43
N MET A 29 3.00 0.29 2.57
CA MET A 29 2.85 0.45 1.13
C MET A 29 2.33 -0.83 0.45
N GLY A 30 1.81 -0.67 -0.78
CA GLY A 30 1.20 -1.70 -1.59
C GLY A 30 2.19 -2.60 -2.33
N LEU A 31 1.63 -3.43 -3.21
CA LEU A 31 2.26 -4.50 -3.96
C LEU A 31 3.50 -4.03 -4.75
N GLY A 32 4.65 -4.64 -4.47
CA GLY A 32 5.90 -4.42 -5.18
C GLY A 32 6.49 -3.02 -5.05
N ALA A 33 5.80 -2.12 -4.36
CA ALA A 33 6.18 -0.72 -4.24
C ALA A 33 7.08 -0.49 -3.02
N ARG A 34 7.99 0.47 -3.16
CA ARG A 34 8.89 0.91 -2.09
C ARG A 34 8.21 1.91 -1.17
N ALA A 35 8.76 2.08 0.00
CA ALA A 35 8.36 3.12 0.95
C ALA A 35 8.35 4.53 0.33
N SER A 36 9.28 4.81 -0.59
CA SER A 36 9.39 6.10 -1.29
C SER A 36 8.23 6.44 -2.23
N VAL A 37 7.30 5.51 -2.47
CA VAL A 37 6.04 5.81 -3.18
C VAL A 37 5.07 6.61 -2.31
N TRP A 38 5.17 6.51 -0.98
CA TRP A 38 4.51 7.47 -0.10
C TRP A 38 5.06 8.88 -0.39
N PRO A 39 4.22 9.87 -0.73
CA PRO A 39 4.69 11.22 -1.02
C PRO A 39 5.47 11.81 0.16
N ASP A 40 6.65 12.38 -0.10
CA ASP A 40 7.43 13.08 0.93
C ASP A 40 6.62 14.22 1.58
N GLU A 41 5.77 14.87 0.79
CA GLU A 41 4.86 15.91 1.27
C GLU A 41 3.86 15.37 2.29
N LEU A 42 3.32 14.14 2.11
CA LEU A 42 2.45 13.52 3.11
C LEU A 42 3.23 13.30 4.42
N CYS A 43 4.43 12.72 4.33
CA CYS A 43 5.28 12.48 5.49
C CYS A 43 5.60 13.81 6.23
N ARG A 44 5.89 14.88 5.47
CA ARG A 44 6.18 16.22 6.00
C ARG A 44 4.96 16.81 6.72
N LEU A 45 3.77 16.77 6.11
CA LEU A 45 2.55 17.32 6.72
C LEU A 45 2.17 16.60 8.02
N LEU A 46 2.31 15.28 8.05
CA LEU A 46 2.07 14.48 9.25
C LEU A 46 3.11 14.79 10.34
N GLN A 47 4.40 14.88 9.98
CA GLN A 47 5.48 15.23 10.89
C GLN A 47 5.31 16.63 11.48
N GLU A 48 5.00 17.64 10.66
CA GLU A 48 4.81 19.02 11.09
C GLU A 48 3.61 19.18 12.06
N SER A 49 2.70 18.20 12.04
CA SER A 49 1.57 18.11 12.97
C SER A 49 1.90 17.30 14.25
N GLY A 50 3.19 17.11 14.57
CA GLY A 50 3.64 16.45 15.79
C GLY A 50 3.42 14.93 15.75
N ARG A 51 3.71 14.29 14.61
CA ARG A 51 3.67 12.83 14.46
C ARG A 51 5.04 12.28 14.15
N TYR A 52 5.36 11.13 14.76
CA TYR A 52 6.53 10.32 14.38
C TYR A 52 6.14 9.41 13.24
N VAL A 53 6.51 9.77 12.00
CA VAL A 53 6.09 9.06 10.79
C VAL A 53 7.15 8.02 10.40
N ILE A 54 6.71 6.80 10.17
CA ILE A 54 7.54 5.68 9.72
C ILE A 54 7.02 5.18 8.39
N ARG A 55 7.84 5.20 7.34
CA ARG A 55 7.59 4.45 6.09
C ARG A 55 8.66 3.38 5.94
N TYR A 56 8.31 2.21 5.46
CA TYR A 56 9.24 1.09 5.35
C TYR A 56 9.04 0.31 4.05
N ASP A 57 10.11 -0.33 3.61
CA ASP A 57 10.06 -1.28 2.52
C ASP A 57 9.58 -2.64 3.06
N ASN A 58 8.48 -3.16 2.52
CA ASN A 58 8.05 -4.54 2.83
C ASN A 58 9.15 -5.53 2.42
N ARG A 59 9.15 -6.76 2.96
CA ARG A 59 10.04 -7.82 2.46
C ARG A 59 9.99 -7.89 0.93
N ASP A 60 11.10 -8.23 0.30
CA ASP A 60 11.31 -8.26 -1.15
C ASP A 60 11.40 -6.90 -1.84
N THR A 61 10.97 -5.80 -1.21
CA THR A 61 11.03 -4.47 -1.82
C THR A 61 12.25 -3.66 -1.38
N GLY A 62 12.66 -2.74 -2.22
CA GLY A 62 13.65 -1.71 -1.91
C GLY A 62 14.94 -2.23 -1.32
N GLN A 63 15.23 -1.78 -0.11
CA GLN A 63 16.43 -2.15 0.66
C GLN A 63 16.15 -3.21 1.72
N SER A 64 14.91 -3.70 1.82
CA SER A 64 14.56 -4.80 2.73
C SER A 64 15.01 -6.17 2.21
N GLY A 65 15.07 -7.14 3.11
CA GLY A 65 15.49 -8.50 2.85
C GLY A 65 14.61 -9.18 1.78
N ARG A 66 15.23 -10.06 1.02
CA ARG A 66 14.56 -10.84 -0.03
C ARG A 66 14.34 -12.26 0.44
N VAL A 67 13.20 -12.83 0.03
CA VAL A 67 12.81 -14.18 0.36
C VAL A 67 12.73 -15.01 -0.93
N ASP A 68 13.28 -16.21 -0.90
CA ASP A 68 12.96 -17.23 -1.90
C ASP A 68 11.55 -17.76 -1.59
N PHE A 69 10.56 -17.27 -2.34
CA PHE A 69 9.15 -17.59 -2.09
C PHE A 69 8.85 -19.09 -2.26
N ASP A 70 9.55 -19.78 -3.16
CA ASP A 70 9.35 -21.21 -3.37
C ASP A 70 9.85 -22.04 -2.17
N ALA A 71 10.91 -21.57 -1.49
CA ALA A 71 11.44 -22.19 -0.28
C ALA A 71 10.72 -21.74 1.01
N GLN A 72 10.26 -20.49 1.05
CA GLN A 72 9.63 -19.87 2.21
C GLN A 72 8.42 -19.03 1.76
N PRO A 73 7.32 -19.69 1.37
CA PRO A 73 6.11 -18.97 0.99
C PRO A 73 5.55 -18.18 2.18
N TYR A 74 5.02 -17.01 1.88
CA TYR A 74 4.42 -16.12 2.88
C TYR A 74 3.09 -15.53 2.39
N THR A 75 2.34 -14.93 3.29
CA THR A 75 1.02 -14.36 3.09
C THR A 75 0.95 -12.91 3.57
N THR A 76 -0.19 -12.24 3.43
CA THR A 76 -0.43 -10.94 4.07
C THR A 76 -0.38 -10.99 5.60
N ILE A 77 -0.56 -12.18 6.21
CA ILE A 77 -0.40 -12.38 7.64
C ILE A 77 1.07 -12.23 8.05
N ASP A 78 1.98 -12.85 7.30
CA ASP A 78 3.41 -12.75 7.57
C ASP A 78 3.92 -11.31 7.38
N LEU A 79 3.38 -10.59 6.36
CA LEU A 79 3.67 -9.17 6.16
C LEU A 79 3.14 -8.29 7.32
N ALA A 80 2.00 -8.65 7.91
CA ALA A 80 1.48 -7.99 9.10
C ALA A 80 2.35 -8.25 10.34
N GLN A 81 2.85 -9.47 10.50
CA GLN A 81 3.82 -9.81 11.55
C GLN A 81 5.13 -9.05 11.39
N ASP A 82 5.58 -8.83 10.15
CA ASP A 82 6.75 -7.99 9.87
C ASP A 82 6.53 -6.54 10.29
N ALA A 83 5.36 -5.98 9.97
CA ALA A 83 5.02 -4.62 10.37
C ALA A 83 4.98 -4.45 11.90
N VAL A 84 4.43 -5.44 12.61
CA VAL A 84 4.44 -5.49 14.09
C VAL A 84 5.87 -5.63 14.62
N GLY A 85 6.66 -6.53 14.04
CA GLY A 85 8.07 -6.71 14.41
C GLY A 85 8.92 -5.46 14.16
N LEU A 86 8.61 -4.69 13.12
CA LEU A 86 9.25 -3.39 12.88
C LEU A 86 8.94 -2.40 14.01
N LEU A 87 7.68 -2.32 14.45
CA LEU A 87 7.31 -1.49 15.61
C LEU A 87 8.07 -1.93 16.87
N ASP A 88 8.20 -3.25 17.12
CA ASP A 88 8.97 -3.78 18.25
C ASP A 88 10.43 -3.38 18.18
N GLY A 89 11.07 -3.55 17.03
CA GLY A 89 12.46 -3.18 16.82
C GLY A 89 12.75 -1.68 16.92
N LEU A 90 11.72 -0.85 16.72
CA LEU A 90 11.79 0.60 16.93
C LEU A 90 11.40 1.02 18.37
N GLY A 91 10.96 0.09 19.22
CA GLY A 91 10.52 0.36 20.59
C GLY A 91 9.14 1.02 20.66
N ILE A 92 8.29 0.84 19.63
CA ILE A 92 6.97 1.46 19.53
C ILE A 92 5.90 0.47 20.00
N GLY A 93 5.23 0.78 21.11
CA GLY A 93 4.17 -0.06 21.65
C GLY A 93 2.91 -0.08 20.79
N THR A 94 2.45 1.10 20.36
CA THR A 94 1.25 1.27 19.52
C THR A 94 1.46 2.33 18.46
N ALA A 95 0.80 2.20 17.30
CA ALA A 95 0.88 3.17 16.22
C ALA A 95 -0.51 3.41 15.59
N ASP A 96 -0.68 4.56 14.94
CA ASP A 96 -1.70 4.76 13.94
C ASP A 96 -1.21 4.09 12.64
N VAL A 97 -1.99 3.16 12.09
CA VAL A 97 -1.57 2.40 10.91
C VAL A 97 -2.30 2.88 9.67
N VAL A 98 -1.54 3.27 8.65
CA VAL A 98 -2.07 3.73 7.36
C VAL A 98 -1.61 2.77 6.28
N GLY A 99 -2.52 2.01 5.68
CA GLY A 99 -2.21 1.04 4.63
C GLY A 99 -2.82 1.41 3.29
N ALA A 100 -2.02 1.35 2.21
CA ALA A 100 -2.46 1.61 0.85
C ALA A 100 -2.45 0.34 -0.01
N SER A 101 -3.54 0.07 -0.75
CA SER A 101 -3.66 -1.08 -1.66
C SER A 101 -3.39 -2.41 -0.92
N MET A 102 -2.40 -3.22 -1.32
CA MET A 102 -1.96 -4.40 -0.55
C MET A 102 -1.55 -4.02 0.88
N GLY A 103 -0.97 -2.84 1.10
CA GLY A 103 -0.67 -2.34 2.45
C GLY A 103 -1.92 -2.19 3.31
N GLY A 104 -3.06 -1.87 2.71
CA GLY A 104 -4.36 -1.90 3.39
C GLY A 104 -4.82 -3.33 3.73
N MET A 105 -4.50 -4.32 2.90
CA MET A 105 -4.75 -5.74 3.23
C MET A 105 -3.88 -6.19 4.41
N ILE A 106 -2.61 -5.77 4.44
CA ILE A 106 -1.68 -6.01 5.55
C ILE A 106 -2.19 -5.34 6.83
N ALA A 107 -2.61 -4.08 6.75
CA ALA A 107 -3.15 -3.33 7.89
C ALA A 107 -4.47 -3.94 8.43
N GLN A 108 -5.31 -4.52 7.56
CA GLN A 108 -6.46 -5.32 8.01
C GLN A 108 -6.03 -6.55 8.81
N GLU A 109 -4.98 -7.27 8.36
CA GLU A 109 -4.44 -8.42 9.12
C GLU A 109 -3.84 -7.99 10.46
N MET A 110 -3.15 -6.83 10.51
CA MET A 110 -2.68 -6.25 11.77
C MET A 110 -3.86 -5.97 12.72
N ALA A 111 -4.94 -5.36 12.22
CA ALA A 111 -6.11 -5.04 13.03
C ALA A 111 -6.89 -6.31 13.50
N LEU A 112 -6.88 -7.38 12.72
CA LEU A 112 -7.53 -8.65 13.05
C LEU A 112 -6.74 -9.48 14.07
N GLN A 113 -5.41 -9.40 14.10
CA GLN A 113 -4.55 -10.27 14.88
C GLN A 113 -3.79 -9.55 15.99
N HIS A 114 -3.58 -8.24 15.86
CA HIS A 114 -2.77 -7.40 16.73
C HIS A 114 -3.46 -6.07 17.03
N ALA A 115 -4.79 -6.10 17.30
CA ALA A 115 -5.58 -4.90 17.53
C ALA A 115 -5.03 -4.00 18.65
N ASP A 116 -4.38 -4.60 19.64
CA ASP A 116 -3.70 -3.93 20.76
C ASP A 116 -2.48 -3.10 20.35
N ARG A 117 -1.98 -3.30 19.12
CA ARG A 117 -0.85 -2.56 18.56
C ARG A 117 -1.28 -1.35 17.73
N LEU A 118 -2.58 -1.20 17.45
CA LEU A 118 -3.13 -0.13 16.65
C LEU A 118 -3.96 0.84 17.51
N ARG A 119 -3.66 2.13 17.43
CA ARG A 119 -4.56 3.17 17.95
C ARG A 119 -5.70 3.44 16.98
N THR A 120 -5.36 3.64 15.71
CA THR A 120 -6.31 3.82 14.62
C THR A 120 -5.86 3.06 13.37
N LEU A 121 -6.79 2.82 12.46
CA LEU A 121 -6.58 2.16 11.18
C LEU A 121 -7.07 3.08 10.06
N THR A 122 -6.21 3.36 9.08
CA THR A 122 -6.58 4.06 7.85
C THR A 122 -6.31 3.16 6.63
N LEU A 123 -7.32 2.93 5.82
CA LEU A 123 -7.26 2.08 4.64
C LEU A 123 -7.46 2.93 3.38
N ILE A 124 -6.46 2.99 2.50
CA ILE A 124 -6.49 3.81 1.28
C ILE A 124 -6.50 2.88 0.06
N MET A 125 -7.43 3.07 -0.88
CA MET A 125 -7.53 2.31 -2.15
C MET A 125 -7.34 0.79 -1.97
N SER A 126 -8.02 0.19 -0.99
CA SER A 126 -7.88 -1.22 -0.62
C SER A 126 -9.22 -1.96 -0.62
N SER A 127 -9.16 -3.28 -0.43
CA SER A 127 -10.30 -4.17 -0.40
C SER A 127 -10.12 -5.26 0.65
N ALA A 128 -11.23 -5.79 1.18
CA ALA A 128 -11.24 -7.05 1.94
C ALA A 128 -11.41 -8.27 1.02
N GLU A 129 -11.92 -8.07 -0.18
CA GLU A 129 -12.19 -9.12 -1.15
C GLU A 129 -10.89 -9.83 -1.59
N PRO A 130 -10.93 -11.16 -1.74
CA PRO A 130 -9.80 -11.88 -2.28
C PRO A 130 -9.62 -11.61 -3.77
N ILE A 131 -8.39 -11.72 -4.25
CA ILE A 131 -8.07 -11.69 -5.66
C ILE A 131 -8.07 -13.12 -6.18
N ASP A 132 -8.78 -13.34 -7.29
CA ASP A 132 -8.84 -14.61 -7.99
C ASP A 132 -7.52 -14.83 -8.74
N PRO A 133 -6.76 -15.93 -8.45
CA PRO A 133 -5.47 -16.17 -9.09
C PRO A 133 -5.56 -16.47 -10.59
N GLU A 134 -6.70 -16.94 -11.09
CA GLU A 134 -6.88 -17.24 -12.53
C GLU A 134 -7.08 -15.96 -13.35
N THR A 135 -7.77 -14.98 -12.79
CA THR A 135 -8.14 -13.74 -13.49
C THR A 135 -7.38 -12.51 -13.01
N SER A 136 -6.67 -12.60 -11.89
CA SER A 136 -6.03 -11.47 -11.20
C SER A 136 -7.00 -10.32 -10.85
N ASN A 137 -8.29 -10.61 -10.74
CA ASN A 137 -9.33 -9.67 -10.38
C ASN A 137 -9.82 -9.89 -8.95
N PHE A 138 -10.35 -8.86 -8.32
CA PHE A 138 -11.16 -9.06 -7.12
C PHE A 138 -12.36 -9.94 -7.45
N ARG A 139 -12.66 -10.89 -6.57
CA ARG A 139 -13.74 -11.83 -6.76
C ARG A 139 -15.08 -11.11 -7.02
N GLY A 140 -15.74 -11.45 -8.12
CA GLY A 140 -17.02 -10.83 -8.51
C GLY A 140 -16.92 -9.44 -9.14
N THR A 141 -15.71 -8.89 -9.31
CA THR A 141 -15.48 -7.57 -9.94
C THR A 141 -14.80 -7.77 -11.29
N PRO A 142 -15.42 -7.36 -12.40
CA PRO A 142 -14.78 -7.39 -13.70
C PRO A 142 -13.54 -6.49 -13.74
N ARG A 143 -12.49 -6.95 -14.40
CA ARG A 143 -11.31 -6.13 -14.67
C ARG A 143 -11.70 -4.94 -15.53
N ASP A 144 -11.19 -3.74 -15.21
CA ASP A 144 -11.34 -2.58 -16.09
C ASP A 144 -10.83 -2.92 -17.50
N PRO A 145 -11.58 -2.60 -18.58
CA PRO A 145 -11.21 -2.99 -19.95
C PRO A 145 -9.85 -2.44 -20.40
N GLN A 146 -9.44 -1.26 -19.94
CA GLN A 146 -8.14 -0.68 -20.32
C GLN A 146 -7.00 -1.38 -19.57
N LEU A 147 -7.20 -1.75 -18.30
CA LEU A 147 -6.24 -2.57 -17.56
C LEU A 147 -6.13 -3.97 -18.16
N ALA A 148 -7.26 -4.60 -18.51
CA ALA A 148 -7.26 -5.91 -19.17
C ALA A 148 -6.51 -5.87 -20.51
N ALA A 149 -6.67 -4.82 -21.28
CA ALA A 149 -5.93 -4.61 -22.53
C ALA A 149 -4.42 -4.43 -22.28
N TRP A 150 -4.06 -3.65 -21.23
CA TRP A 150 -2.66 -3.52 -20.84
C TRP A 150 -2.05 -4.83 -20.37
N ASP A 151 -2.76 -5.62 -19.54
CA ASP A 151 -2.32 -6.94 -19.08
C ASP A 151 -2.07 -7.88 -20.27
N ALA A 152 -3.03 -7.93 -21.23
CA ALA A 152 -2.90 -8.75 -22.45
C ALA A 152 -1.70 -8.36 -23.31
N GLU A 153 -1.42 -7.05 -23.41
CA GLU A 153 -0.24 -6.53 -24.11
C GLU A 153 1.06 -6.98 -23.43
N GLN A 154 1.14 -6.93 -22.09
CA GLN A 154 2.33 -7.38 -21.36
C GLN A 154 2.57 -8.89 -21.51
N ILE A 155 1.52 -9.69 -21.67
CA ILE A 155 1.62 -11.14 -21.89
C ILE A 155 2.05 -11.46 -23.33
N SER A 156 1.43 -10.80 -24.32
CA SER A 156 1.69 -11.07 -25.74
C SER A 156 2.98 -10.45 -26.27
N ASN A 157 3.34 -9.28 -25.73
CA ASN A 157 4.53 -8.50 -26.11
C ASN A 157 5.24 -8.02 -24.86
N PRO A 158 5.89 -8.90 -24.07
CA PRO A 158 6.58 -8.49 -22.86
C PRO A 158 7.73 -7.53 -23.19
N PRO A 159 7.92 -6.46 -22.43
CA PRO A 159 9.01 -5.53 -22.65
C PRO A 159 10.35 -6.24 -22.45
N THR A 160 11.28 -6.02 -23.38
CA THR A 160 12.59 -6.67 -23.43
C THR A 160 13.74 -5.70 -23.18
N THR A 161 13.51 -4.42 -23.44
CA THR A 161 14.50 -3.36 -23.22
C THR A 161 14.11 -2.46 -22.03
N ARG A 162 15.11 -1.75 -21.49
CA ARG A 162 14.86 -0.77 -20.41
C ARG A 162 13.81 0.27 -20.83
N GLU A 163 13.87 0.76 -22.05
CA GLU A 163 12.93 1.77 -22.53
C GLU A 163 11.51 1.19 -22.68
N GLU A 164 11.37 -0.02 -23.21
CA GLU A 164 10.06 -0.69 -23.28
C GLU A 164 9.44 -0.90 -21.91
N HIS A 165 10.24 -1.26 -20.89
CA HIS A 165 9.78 -1.35 -19.51
C HIS A 165 9.30 0.02 -18.99
N ILE A 166 10.04 1.10 -19.26
CA ILE A 166 9.64 2.46 -18.86
C ILE A 166 8.32 2.82 -19.52
N GLN A 167 8.16 2.59 -20.82
CA GLN A 167 6.93 2.90 -21.55
C GLN A 167 5.73 2.09 -21.05
N ALA A 168 5.91 0.80 -20.76
CA ALA A 168 4.87 -0.04 -20.17
C ALA A 168 4.41 0.49 -18.80
N GLN A 169 5.36 0.87 -17.95
CA GLN A 169 5.06 1.43 -16.63
C GLN A 169 4.43 2.84 -16.71
N LEU A 170 4.84 3.68 -17.64
CA LEU A 170 4.21 4.98 -17.89
C LEU A 170 2.76 4.83 -18.34
N LYS A 171 2.49 3.88 -19.25
CA LYS A 171 1.13 3.56 -19.68
C LYS A 171 0.26 3.10 -18.52
N LEU A 172 0.77 2.20 -17.67
CA LEU A 172 0.08 1.77 -16.46
C LEU A 172 -0.16 2.94 -15.49
N ALA A 173 0.87 3.71 -15.19
CA ALA A 173 0.75 4.86 -14.28
C ALA A 173 -0.29 5.88 -14.75
N ARG A 174 -0.38 6.11 -16.08
CA ARG A 174 -1.41 6.97 -16.67
C ARG A 174 -2.82 6.39 -16.48
N LEU A 175 -3.02 5.08 -16.65
CA LEU A 175 -4.31 4.42 -16.39
C LEU A 175 -4.72 4.55 -14.92
N LEU A 176 -3.73 4.49 -14.02
CA LEU A 176 -3.96 4.53 -12.57
C LEU A 176 -4.08 5.95 -11.99
N SER A 177 -3.80 7.01 -12.77
CA SER A 177 -3.72 8.37 -12.21
C SER A 177 -5.08 8.98 -11.84
N GLY A 178 -6.15 8.61 -12.55
CA GLY A 178 -7.44 9.31 -12.44
C GLY A 178 -7.41 10.71 -13.07
N ARG A 179 -8.43 11.54 -12.80
CA ARG A 179 -8.58 12.89 -13.39
C ARG A 179 -8.33 14.04 -12.40
N LEU A 180 -8.01 13.75 -11.13
CA LEU A 180 -7.83 14.79 -10.09
C LEU A 180 -6.70 15.77 -10.42
N ALA A 181 -5.66 15.30 -11.12
CA ALA A 181 -4.56 16.13 -11.60
C ALA A 181 -4.17 15.74 -13.03
N PRO A 182 -3.62 16.68 -13.82
CA PRO A 182 -2.96 16.33 -15.07
C PRO A 182 -1.84 15.30 -14.82
N PHE A 183 -1.75 14.29 -15.68
CA PHE A 183 -0.69 13.30 -15.59
C PHE A 183 0.66 13.93 -15.96
N ASP A 184 1.58 13.98 -15.00
CA ASP A 184 2.94 14.47 -15.22
C ASP A 184 3.83 13.29 -15.67
N GLU A 185 3.96 13.14 -16.98
CA GLU A 185 4.75 12.06 -17.57
C GLU A 185 6.24 12.18 -17.26
N ALA A 186 6.77 13.40 -17.23
CA ALA A 186 8.20 13.63 -16.99
C ALA A 186 8.59 13.27 -15.54
N ALA A 187 7.81 13.72 -14.56
CA ALA A 187 8.01 13.38 -13.17
C ALA A 187 7.80 11.87 -12.93
N THR A 188 6.76 11.27 -13.53
CA THR A 188 6.49 9.84 -13.41
C THR A 188 7.61 9.01 -14.03
N ARG A 189 8.10 9.41 -15.22
CA ARG A 189 9.25 8.77 -15.88
C ARG A 189 10.48 8.77 -14.98
N ALA A 190 10.81 9.91 -14.38
CA ALA A 190 11.96 10.01 -13.48
C ALA A 190 11.83 9.08 -12.25
N ILE A 191 10.62 8.88 -11.73
CA ILE A 191 10.35 7.92 -10.64
C ILE A 191 10.59 6.50 -11.13
N ILE A 192 10.01 6.11 -12.27
CA ILE A 192 10.15 4.78 -12.87
C ILE A 192 11.63 4.46 -13.17
N GLU A 193 12.37 5.41 -13.74
CA GLU A 193 13.80 5.24 -14.05
C GLU A 193 14.61 4.94 -12.79
N ARG A 194 14.41 5.68 -11.70
CA ARG A 194 15.04 5.40 -10.40
C ARG A 194 14.64 4.03 -9.83
N GLN A 195 13.39 3.63 -10.01
CA GLN A 195 12.93 2.31 -9.59
C GLN A 195 13.62 1.19 -10.37
N ILE A 196 13.77 1.33 -11.69
CA ILE A 196 14.44 0.35 -12.56
C ILE A 196 15.95 0.27 -12.26
N GLU A 197 16.64 1.40 -12.06
CA GLU A 197 18.08 1.42 -11.74
C GLU A 197 18.41 0.68 -10.46
N SER A 198 17.51 0.71 -9.51
CA SER A 198 17.63 -0.04 -8.27
C SER A 198 17.03 -1.46 -8.36
N ALA A 199 16.48 -1.84 -9.50
CA ALA A 199 15.54 -2.94 -9.71
C ALA A 199 16.13 -4.21 -10.33
N ALA A 200 17.34 -4.60 -9.96
CA ALA A 200 17.59 -6.07 -9.99
C ALA A 200 16.55 -6.83 -9.11
N SER A 201 15.66 -6.10 -8.42
CA SER A 201 14.70 -6.61 -7.44
C SER A 201 13.21 -6.33 -7.69
N ALA A 202 12.83 -5.32 -8.50
CA ALA A 202 11.42 -4.89 -8.55
C ALA A 202 10.47 -5.94 -9.17
N GLY A 203 10.90 -6.65 -10.21
CA GLY A 203 10.09 -7.73 -10.79
C GLY A 203 9.90 -8.93 -9.86
N HIS A 204 10.91 -9.20 -9.03
CA HIS A 204 10.87 -10.26 -8.02
C HIS A 204 9.88 -9.91 -6.89
N ALA A 205 9.93 -8.68 -6.39
CA ALA A 205 9.03 -8.19 -5.36
C ALA A 205 7.56 -8.25 -5.80
N ALA A 206 7.25 -7.75 -7.00
CA ALA A 206 5.88 -7.77 -7.52
C ALA A 206 5.36 -9.21 -7.68
N LYS A 207 6.19 -10.13 -8.18
CA LYS A 207 5.84 -11.55 -8.30
C LYS A 207 5.56 -12.18 -6.93
N ASN A 208 6.46 -12.02 -5.97
CA ASN A 208 6.30 -12.61 -4.64
C ASN A 208 5.09 -12.04 -3.90
N HIS A 209 4.85 -10.74 -4.00
CA HIS A 209 3.70 -10.10 -3.37
C HIS A 209 2.37 -10.56 -4.00
N ILE A 210 2.30 -10.76 -5.33
CA ILE A 210 1.06 -11.28 -5.95
C ILE A 210 0.80 -12.72 -5.49
N LEU A 211 1.84 -13.54 -5.40
CA LEU A 211 1.73 -14.91 -4.87
C LEU A 211 1.30 -14.90 -3.39
N ALA A 212 1.83 -13.97 -2.59
CA ALA A 212 1.42 -13.79 -1.19
C ALA A 212 -0.05 -13.41 -1.07
N ILE A 213 -0.56 -12.52 -1.94
CA ILE A 213 -1.98 -12.16 -1.98
C ILE A 213 -2.83 -13.38 -2.33
N PHE A 214 -2.45 -14.16 -3.35
CA PHE A 214 -3.19 -15.36 -3.75
C PHE A 214 -3.22 -16.44 -2.67
N ALA A 215 -2.13 -16.57 -1.90
CA ALA A 215 -2.03 -17.49 -0.78
C ALA A 215 -2.78 -16.99 0.48
N SER A 216 -3.20 -15.72 0.50
CA SER A 216 -3.83 -15.12 1.67
C SER A 216 -5.30 -15.52 1.80
N ARG A 217 -5.76 -15.54 3.05
CA ARG A 217 -7.17 -15.84 3.37
C ARG A 217 -8.12 -14.76 2.86
N ASP A 218 -9.35 -15.17 2.64
CA ASP A 218 -10.48 -14.25 2.41
C ASP A 218 -10.77 -13.46 3.69
N ARG A 219 -10.73 -12.12 3.61
CA ARG A 219 -10.99 -11.23 4.75
C ARG A 219 -12.39 -10.65 4.75
N SER A 220 -13.15 -10.82 3.65
CA SER A 220 -14.48 -10.21 3.50
C SER A 220 -15.45 -10.54 4.64
N GLY A 221 -15.39 -11.79 5.14
CA GLY A 221 -16.17 -12.23 6.29
C GLY A 221 -15.54 -11.91 7.66
N LEU A 222 -14.32 -11.40 7.70
CA LEU A 222 -13.57 -11.19 8.96
C LEU A 222 -13.50 -9.72 9.36
N VAL A 223 -13.47 -8.79 8.40
CA VAL A 223 -13.29 -7.35 8.69
C VAL A 223 -14.40 -6.75 9.57
N GLY A 224 -15.56 -7.39 9.63
CA GLY A 224 -16.62 -7.03 10.58
C GLY A 224 -16.30 -7.22 12.06
N SER A 225 -15.20 -7.92 12.38
CA SER A 225 -14.70 -8.06 13.75
C SER A 225 -13.61 -7.04 14.12
N ILE A 226 -13.21 -6.16 13.20
CA ILE A 226 -12.26 -5.08 13.50
C ILE A 226 -12.92 -4.09 14.46
N THR A 227 -12.29 -3.89 15.61
CA THR A 227 -12.75 -2.98 16.67
C THR A 227 -11.95 -1.68 16.74
N VAL A 228 -10.82 -1.62 16.02
CA VAL A 228 -9.97 -0.43 15.95
C VAL A 228 -10.72 0.68 15.19
N PRO A 229 -10.74 1.94 15.69
CA PRO A 229 -11.30 3.06 14.95
C PRO A 229 -10.75 3.11 13.52
N THR A 230 -11.63 3.06 12.52
CA THR A 230 -11.22 2.87 11.12
C THR A 230 -11.70 4.00 10.22
N LEU A 231 -10.78 4.50 9.38
CA LEU A 231 -11.03 5.39 8.26
C LEU A 231 -10.76 4.66 6.94
N VAL A 232 -11.68 4.74 6.01
CA VAL A 232 -11.49 4.23 4.63
C VAL A 232 -11.49 5.41 3.67
N MET A 233 -10.43 5.58 2.89
CA MET A 233 -10.33 6.58 1.83
C MET A 233 -10.19 5.89 0.47
N HIS A 234 -10.90 6.38 -0.53
CA HIS A 234 -10.89 5.75 -1.85
C HIS A 234 -11.12 6.75 -2.98
N GLY A 235 -10.34 6.62 -4.06
CA GLY A 235 -10.49 7.43 -5.24
C GLY A 235 -11.74 7.04 -6.06
N THR A 236 -12.46 8.03 -6.61
CA THR A 236 -13.64 7.77 -7.44
C THR A 236 -13.29 7.22 -8.81
N ASP A 237 -12.07 7.45 -9.27
CA ASP A 237 -11.56 7.05 -10.58
C ASP A 237 -10.58 5.86 -10.51
N ASP A 238 -10.57 5.14 -9.38
CA ASP A 238 -9.72 3.96 -9.19
C ASP A 238 -10.20 2.81 -10.09
N VAL A 239 -9.42 2.50 -11.12
CA VAL A 239 -9.69 1.41 -12.06
C VAL A 239 -9.04 0.08 -11.64
N MET A 240 -8.07 0.12 -10.72
CA MET A 240 -7.40 -1.08 -10.18
C MET A 240 -8.27 -1.75 -9.10
N ALA A 241 -8.73 -0.96 -8.13
CA ALA A 241 -9.67 -1.37 -7.11
C ALA A 241 -10.87 -0.40 -7.16
N PRO A 242 -11.93 -0.68 -7.92
CA PRO A 242 -13.05 0.24 -8.06
C PRO A 242 -13.62 0.69 -6.70
N ILE A 243 -14.07 1.95 -6.61
CA ILE A 243 -14.56 2.58 -5.36
C ILE A 243 -15.59 1.73 -4.60
N ALA A 244 -16.28 0.82 -5.30
CA ALA A 244 -17.21 -0.13 -4.69
C ALA A 244 -16.55 -0.97 -3.59
N HIS A 245 -15.24 -1.31 -3.75
CA HIS A 245 -14.47 -2.07 -2.75
C HIS A 245 -14.26 -1.24 -1.48
N GLY A 246 -13.89 0.03 -1.59
CA GLY A 246 -13.76 0.93 -0.44
C GLY A 246 -15.10 1.13 0.29
N LYS A 247 -16.19 1.29 -0.45
CA LYS A 247 -17.55 1.39 0.12
C LYS A 247 -17.95 0.10 0.84
N ALA A 248 -17.71 -1.07 0.22
CA ALA A 248 -18.00 -2.35 0.83
C ALA A 248 -17.16 -2.58 2.10
N LEU A 249 -15.88 -2.24 2.06
CA LEU A 249 -14.96 -2.32 3.20
C LEU A 249 -15.45 -1.44 4.35
N ALA A 250 -15.79 -0.18 4.09
CA ALA A 250 -16.33 0.71 5.10
C ALA A 250 -17.68 0.23 5.66
N ALA A 251 -18.57 -0.29 4.82
CA ALA A 251 -19.84 -0.84 5.28
C ALA A 251 -19.67 -2.09 6.16
N ALA A 252 -18.60 -2.88 5.94
CA ALA A 252 -18.34 -4.11 6.68
C ALA A 252 -17.67 -3.87 8.04
N ILE A 253 -16.87 -2.79 8.20
CA ILE A 253 -16.15 -2.47 9.45
C ILE A 253 -17.05 -1.60 10.34
N PRO A 254 -17.45 -2.06 11.54
CA PRO A 254 -18.33 -1.30 12.42
C PRO A 254 -17.76 0.07 12.82
N GLY A 255 -18.57 1.12 12.67
CA GLY A 255 -18.18 2.48 13.08
C GLY A 255 -17.10 3.14 12.22
N SER A 256 -16.73 2.54 11.09
CA SER A 256 -15.78 3.14 10.16
C SER A 256 -16.35 4.40 9.48
N GLU A 257 -15.44 5.32 9.14
CA GLU A 257 -15.72 6.50 8.33
C GLU A 257 -15.29 6.23 6.88
N PHE A 258 -16.04 6.73 5.90
CA PHE A 258 -15.70 6.63 4.49
C PHE A 258 -15.53 8.00 3.85
N ILE A 259 -14.38 8.26 3.25
CA ILE A 259 -14.07 9.50 2.53
C ILE A 259 -13.75 9.17 1.06
N PRO A 260 -14.65 9.49 0.11
CA PRO A 260 -14.30 9.44 -1.31
C PRO A 260 -13.40 10.62 -1.67
N ILE A 261 -12.37 10.38 -2.49
CA ILE A 261 -11.53 11.43 -3.06
C ILE A 261 -11.85 11.55 -4.54
N GLU A 262 -12.57 12.62 -4.89
CA GLU A 262 -13.10 12.82 -6.23
C GLU A 262 -11.99 12.94 -7.27
N GLY A 263 -12.06 12.15 -8.35
CA GLY A 263 -11.11 12.13 -9.43
C GLY A 263 -9.77 11.45 -9.13
N MET A 264 -9.52 10.99 -7.93
CA MET A 264 -8.32 10.24 -7.60
C MET A 264 -8.43 8.81 -8.17
N GLY A 265 -7.37 8.36 -8.83
CA GLY A 265 -7.21 6.98 -9.27
C GLY A 265 -6.51 6.12 -8.22
N HIS A 266 -5.82 5.04 -8.66
CA HIS A 266 -4.99 4.19 -7.80
C HIS A 266 -3.58 4.75 -7.62
N SER A 267 -3.50 5.99 -7.15
CA SER A 267 -2.25 6.76 -7.03
C SER A 267 -2.38 7.87 -5.98
N PHE A 268 -1.27 8.56 -5.71
CA PHE A 268 -1.20 9.70 -4.79
C PHE A 268 -0.93 11.00 -5.55
N PRO A 269 -1.91 11.56 -6.29
CA PRO A 269 -1.69 12.82 -7.00
C PRO A 269 -1.52 13.97 -6.01
N PRO A 270 -0.67 14.99 -6.33
CA PRO A 270 -0.35 16.08 -5.41
C PRO A 270 -1.57 16.76 -4.76
N PRO A 271 -2.69 17.03 -5.47
CA PRO A 271 -3.86 17.64 -4.84
C PRO A 271 -4.57 16.75 -3.80
N ALA A 272 -4.40 15.41 -3.85
CA ALA A 272 -4.98 14.51 -2.86
C ALA A 272 -4.18 14.50 -1.54
N VAL A 273 -2.89 14.81 -1.59
CA VAL A 273 -1.99 14.68 -0.44
C VAL A 273 -2.43 15.50 0.78
N PRO A 274 -2.74 16.82 0.68
CA PRO A 274 -3.22 17.58 1.82
C PRO A 274 -4.59 17.10 2.33
N VAL A 275 -5.47 16.62 1.45
CA VAL A 275 -6.77 16.06 1.84
C VAL A 275 -6.58 14.78 2.66
N MET A 276 -5.66 13.91 2.22
CA MET A 276 -5.32 12.67 2.95
C MET A 276 -4.66 12.99 4.29
N ALA A 277 -3.70 13.92 4.33
CA ALA A 277 -3.01 14.30 5.56
C ALA A 277 -4.00 14.82 6.61
N ASP A 278 -4.89 15.75 6.23
CA ASP A 278 -5.90 16.30 7.09
C ASP A 278 -6.88 15.23 7.61
N ALA A 279 -7.34 14.32 6.74
CA ALA A 279 -8.22 13.23 7.13
C ALA A 279 -7.55 12.25 8.11
N ILE A 280 -6.29 11.86 7.84
CA ILE A 280 -5.49 11.00 8.73
C ILE A 280 -5.32 11.68 10.09
N LEU A 281 -4.90 12.94 10.13
CA LEU A 281 -4.67 13.67 11.39
C LEU A 281 -5.94 13.76 12.24
N ARG A 282 -7.07 14.16 11.66
CA ARG A 282 -8.36 14.17 12.38
C ARG A 282 -8.76 12.79 12.91
N HIS A 283 -8.47 11.74 12.14
CA HIS A 283 -8.78 10.38 12.54
C HIS A 283 -7.89 9.90 13.71
N THR A 284 -6.64 10.32 13.75
CA THR A 284 -5.66 9.96 14.80
C THR A 284 -5.80 10.76 16.10
N GLU A 285 -6.71 11.74 16.18
CA GLU A 285 -7.05 12.49 17.40
C GLU A 285 -8.12 11.79 18.28
N ARG A 286 -8.63 10.65 17.85
CA ARG A 286 -9.71 9.88 18.53
C ARG A 286 -9.26 9.08 19.74
#